data_3ac8f5c7b78a2156264a37098adb8cc6
#
_entry.id   3ac8f5c7b78a2156264a37098adb8cc6
#
_cell.length_a   1.000
_cell.length_b   1.000
_cell.length_c   1.000
_cell.angle_alpha   90.00
_cell.angle_beta   90.00
_cell.angle_gamma   90.00
#
_symmetry.space_group_name_H-M   'P 1'
#
loop_
_entity.id
_entity.type
_entity.pdbx_description
1 polymer ?
#
loop_
_entity_poly.entity_id
_entity_poly.type
_entity_poly.pdbx_seq_one_letter_code
_entity_poly.pdbx_strand_id
1 'polypeptide(L)'
;MSLESKAIEDINRALENDDTQAAASISQTYLRDLDSIPLNIAVTGESGSGKSSFVNAFRGIDNRDDRAAPTGVGETTMKPKAYPHPIYPKVTVWDLPGIGTTKFPAHQYLKHIGFEKFDFFIIVSSDRLRENDFKLAQEIMKMGKNFYFVRAKIDSNLLSAEKSQKEYDEEKTLQKIRENCIQGLEERGVTAPQVFLVSNFDLHLYDFPTLQETIERDLPSHKRDTLILALPNICSSNIKKKKEVLRSQIKFHAFTSATVAALPIPGLSIAADLGLQ
;
A
#
# COMPACT_ATOMS: atom_id res chain seq x y z
N MET A 1 9.23 13.97 13.59
CA MET A 1 9.62 12.95 14.61
C MET A 1 8.76 11.73 14.37
N SER A 2 9.33 10.53 14.28
CA SER A 2 8.54 9.29 14.14
C SER A 2 7.83 8.96 15.47
N LEU A 3 6.77 8.12 15.41
CA LEU A 3 6.12 7.62 16.63
C LEU A 3 7.13 6.88 17.52
N GLU A 4 8.01 6.10 16.90
CA GLU A 4 9.09 5.38 17.59
C GLU A 4 10.04 6.34 18.30
N SER A 5 10.55 7.37 17.61
CA SER A 5 11.48 8.35 18.21
C SER A 5 10.86 9.06 19.41
N LYS A 6 9.58 9.41 19.32
CA LYS A 6 8.85 10.03 20.42
C LYS A 6 8.68 9.08 21.60
N ALA A 7 8.29 7.84 21.32
CA ALA A 7 8.13 6.83 22.38
C ALA A 7 9.45 6.56 23.10
N ILE A 8 10.58 6.47 22.37
CA ILE A 8 11.92 6.31 22.97
C ILE A 8 12.28 7.50 23.86
N GLU A 9 12.04 8.73 23.40
CA GLU A 9 12.31 9.93 24.17
C GLU A 9 11.49 9.97 25.46
N ASP A 10 10.20 9.70 25.38
CA ASP A 10 9.30 9.70 26.54
C ASP A 10 9.63 8.58 27.52
N ILE A 11 10.03 7.38 27.05
CA ILE A 11 10.52 6.28 27.87
C ILE A 11 11.80 6.68 28.60
N ASN A 12 12.78 7.25 27.90
CA ASN A 12 14.04 7.67 28.53
C ASN A 12 13.79 8.73 29.62
N ARG A 13 12.92 9.69 29.35
CA ARG A 13 12.53 10.73 30.34
C ARG A 13 11.88 10.11 31.59
N ALA A 14 11.01 9.10 31.40
CA ALA A 14 10.40 8.40 32.53
C ALA A 14 11.46 7.63 33.38
N LEU A 15 12.41 6.97 32.71
CA LEU A 15 13.49 6.26 33.35
C LEU A 15 14.47 7.19 34.11
N GLU A 16 14.77 8.38 33.55
CA GLU A 16 15.57 9.40 34.22
C GLU A 16 14.94 9.91 35.54
N ASN A 17 13.59 9.83 35.61
CA ASN A 17 12.83 10.16 36.82
C ASN A 17 12.52 8.95 37.70
N ASP A 18 13.18 7.81 37.49
CA ASP A 18 12.97 6.54 38.18
C ASP A 18 11.51 6.02 38.12
N ASP A 19 10.71 6.52 37.11
CA ASP A 19 9.33 6.11 36.91
C ASP A 19 9.24 4.94 35.89
N THR A 20 9.58 3.74 36.37
CA THR A 20 9.53 2.52 35.57
C THR A 20 8.11 2.16 35.15
N GLN A 21 7.08 2.56 35.93
CA GLN A 21 5.69 2.30 35.63
C GLN A 21 5.21 3.18 34.42
N ALA A 22 5.57 4.46 34.41
CA ALA A 22 5.31 5.33 33.26
C ALA A 22 6.04 4.82 32.02
N ALA A 23 7.31 4.43 32.13
CA ALA A 23 8.07 3.86 31.01
C ALA A 23 7.40 2.62 30.40
N ALA A 24 6.93 1.69 31.24
CA ALA A 24 6.19 0.50 30.81
C ALA A 24 4.87 0.87 30.12
N SER A 25 4.10 1.81 30.69
CA SER A 25 2.84 2.28 30.14
C SER A 25 3.01 2.95 28.77
N ILE A 26 4.05 3.78 28.60
CA ILE A 26 4.38 4.42 27.31
C ILE A 26 4.72 3.35 26.25
N SER A 27 5.55 2.36 26.62
CA SER A 27 5.91 1.28 25.72
C SER A 27 4.71 0.43 25.30
N GLN A 28 3.83 0.07 26.23
CA GLN A 28 2.58 -0.64 25.92
C GLN A 28 1.64 0.17 25.01
N THR A 29 1.53 1.46 25.27
CA THR A 29 0.72 2.36 24.46
C THR A 29 1.26 2.45 23.03
N TYR A 30 2.59 2.60 22.89
CA TYR A 30 3.24 2.62 21.57
C TYR A 30 2.97 1.33 20.77
N LEU A 31 3.14 0.15 21.41
CA LEU A 31 2.87 -1.13 20.76
C LEU A 31 1.39 -1.27 20.35
N ARG A 32 0.46 -0.86 21.21
CA ARG A 32 -0.97 -0.86 20.93
C ARG A 32 -1.33 0.08 19.78
N ASP A 33 -0.73 1.26 19.75
CA ASP A 33 -0.94 2.25 18.70
C ASP A 33 -0.43 1.74 17.36
N LEU A 34 0.76 1.16 17.31
CA LEU A 34 1.28 0.49 16.12
C LEU A 34 0.31 -0.58 15.60
N ASP A 35 -0.20 -1.38 16.53
CA ASP A 35 -1.19 -2.40 16.20
C ASP A 35 -2.57 -1.83 15.81
N SER A 36 -2.91 -0.60 16.11
CA SER A 36 -4.22 -0.01 15.85
C SER A 36 -4.31 0.78 14.54
N ILE A 37 -3.20 1.13 13.90
CA ILE A 37 -3.16 2.02 12.73
C ILE A 37 -3.70 1.32 11.47
N PRO A 38 -4.88 1.70 10.96
CA PRO A 38 -5.38 1.15 9.71
C PRO A 38 -4.67 1.79 8.51
N LEU A 39 -4.43 1.00 7.47
CA LEU A 39 -3.98 1.47 6.16
C LEU A 39 -4.97 1.00 5.09
N ASN A 40 -5.68 1.97 4.50
CA ASN A 40 -6.68 1.70 3.47
C ASN A 40 -6.18 2.18 2.11
N ILE A 41 -5.95 1.25 1.20
CA ILE A 41 -5.42 1.49 -0.15
C ILE A 41 -6.55 1.29 -1.15
N ALA A 42 -6.86 2.33 -1.93
CA ALA A 42 -7.89 2.25 -2.97
C ALA A 42 -7.27 1.88 -4.32
N VAL A 43 -7.71 0.80 -4.95
CA VAL A 43 -7.33 0.42 -6.32
C VAL A 43 -8.52 0.68 -7.23
N THR A 44 -8.34 1.52 -8.24
CA THR A 44 -9.38 1.98 -9.16
C THR A 44 -8.87 2.02 -10.60
N GLY A 45 -9.72 2.34 -11.55
CA GLY A 45 -9.42 2.36 -12.99
C GLY A 45 -10.55 1.71 -13.78
N GLU A 46 -10.43 1.59 -15.09
CA GLU A 46 -11.48 1.03 -15.94
C GLU A 46 -11.70 -0.48 -15.76
N SER A 47 -12.87 -0.95 -16.21
CA SER A 47 -13.14 -2.39 -16.28
C SER A 47 -12.13 -3.09 -17.19
N GLY A 48 -11.62 -4.25 -16.77
CA GLY A 48 -10.62 -5.02 -17.53
C GLY A 48 -9.18 -4.52 -17.44
N SER A 49 -8.90 -3.43 -16.70
CA SER A 49 -7.54 -2.88 -16.55
C SER A 49 -6.58 -3.74 -15.72
N GLY A 50 -7.08 -4.78 -15.04
CA GLY A 50 -6.28 -5.66 -14.20
C GLY A 50 -6.25 -5.27 -12.72
N LYS A 51 -7.22 -4.46 -12.23
CA LYS A 51 -7.32 -4.05 -10.83
C LYS A 51 -7.31 -5.21 -9.84
N SER A 52 -8.20 -6.19 -10.03
CA SER A 52 -8.30 -7.34 -9.10
C SER A 52 -7.01 -8.17 -9.10
N SER A 53 -6.36 -8.35 -10.26
CA SER A 53 -5.04 -8.99 -10.32
C SER A 53 -3.97 -8.16 -9.61
N PHE A 54 -4.01 -6.83 -9.73
CA PHE A 54 -3.11 -5.94 -9.00
C PHE A 54 -3.35 -5.99 -7.49
N VAL A 55 -4.62 -6.03 -7.04
CA VAL A 55 -4.99 -6.21 -5.63
C VAL A 55 -4.37 -7.49 -5.06
N ASN A 56 -4.44 -8.60 -5.81
CA ASN A 56 -3.86 -9.87 -5.39
C ASN A 56 -2.33 -9.79 -5.34
N ALA A 57 -1.71 -9.24 -6.40
CA ALA A 57 -0.28 -9.04 -6.49
C ALA A 57 0.27 -8.19 -5.34
N PHE A 58 -0.39 -7.06 -5.05
CA PHE A 58 0.00 -6.16 -3.96
C PHE A 58 -0.11 -6.81 -2.58
N ARG A 59 -1.08 -7.72 -2.38
CA ARG A 59 -1.27 -8.51 -1.16
C ARG A 59 -0.36 -9.74 -1.08
N GLY A 60 0.44 -10.02 -2.11
CA GLY A 60 1.28 -11.22 -2.19
C GLY A 60 0.48 -12.52 -2.29
N ILE A 61 -0.69 -12.50 -2.93
CA ILE A 61 -1.60 -13.63 -3.10
C ILE A 61 -1.65 -14.04 -4.57
N ASP A 62 -1.59 -15.35 -4.85
CA ASP A 62 -1.82 -15.90 -6.19
C ASP A 62 -3.31 -15.73 -6.58
N ASN A 63 -3.59 -15.47 -7.86
CA ASN A 63 -4.95 -15.30 -8.36
C ASN A 63 -5.84 -16.55 -8.19
N ARG A 64 -5.24 -17.71 -7.93
CA ARG A 64 -5.93 -18.99 -7.68
C ARG A 64 -6.19 -19.28 -6.20
N ASP A 65 -5.71 -18.43 -5.29
CA ASP A 65 -5.96 -18.55 -3.84
C ASP A 65 -7.45 -18.24 -3.55
N ASP A 66 -8.06 -18.98 -2.63
CA ASP A 66 -9.47 -18.77 -2.23
C ASP A 66 -9.72 -17.36 -1.62
N ARG A 67 -8.67 -16.72 -1.09
CA ARG A 67 -8.72 -15.37 -0.54
C ARG A 67 -8.46 -14.29 -1.59
N ALA A 68 -8.25 -14.67 -2.85
CA ALA A 68 -7.98 -13.73 -3.93
C ALA A 68 -9.21 -12.89 -4.30
N ALA A 69 -8.97 -11.68 -4.78
CA ALA A 69 -9.96 -10.93 -5.51
C ALA A 69 -10.28 -11.69 -6.81
N PRO A 70 -11.56 -11.95 -7.15
CA PRO A 70 -11.91 -12.64 -8.38
C PRO A 70 -11.35 -11.92 -9.60
N THR A 71 -10.67 -12.66 -10.46
CA THR A 71 -10.15 -12.16 -11.74
C THR A 71 -10.93 -12.82 -12.88
N GLY A 72 -11.20 -12.08 -13.95
CA GLY A 72 -11.94 -12.62 -15.10
C GLY A 72 -12.02 -11.67 -16.28
N VAL A 73 -12.59 -12.15 -17.37
CA VAL A 73 -12.73 -11.41 -18.64
C VAL A 73 -13.90 -10.42 -18.58
N GLY A 74 -14.83 -10.60 -17.64
CA GLY A 74 -16.01 -9.76 -17.42
C GLY A 74 -15.84 -8.77 -16.29
N GLU A 75 -16.84 -7.93 -16.09
CA GLU A 75 -16.93 -7.02 -14.96
C GLU A 75 -17.15 -7.82 -13.67
N THR A 76 -16.16 -7.83 -12.77
CA THR A 76 -16.18 -8.64 -11.55
C THR A 76 -16.53 -7.83 -10.30
N THR A 77 -16.35 -6.49 -10.33
CA THR A 77 -16.49 -5.62 -9.17
C THR A 77 -17.57 -4.57 -9.38
N MET A 78 -18.75 -4.79 -8.82
CA MET A 78 -19.92 -3.88 -8.93
C MET A 78 -20.03 -2.91 -7.75
N LYS A 79 -19.39 -3.20 -6.62
CA LYS A 79 -19.36 -2.38 -5.40
C LYS A 79 -17.95 -2.40 -4.82
N PRO A 80 -17.54 -1.34 -4.07
CA PRO A 80 -16.27 -1.38 -3.35
C PRO A 80 -16.14 -2.62 -2.51
N LYS A 81 -15.10 -3.40 -2.71
CA LYS A 81 -14.84 -4.63 -1.97
C LYS A 81 -13.50 -4.55 -1.25
N ALA A 82 -13.55 -4.80 0.07
CA ALA A 82 -12.39 -4.80 0.93
C ALA A 82 -11.68 -6.16 0.87
N TYR A 83 -10.37 -6.13 0.72
CA TYR A 83 -9.49 -7.29 0.78
C TYR A 83 -8.42 -7.05 1.84
N PRO A 84 -8.65 -7.46 3.10
CA PRO A 84 -7.62 -7.39 4.13
C PRO A 84 -6.37 -8.17 3.72
N HIS A 85 -5.20 -7.66 4.12
CA HIS A 85 -3.95 -8.38 3.90
C HIS A 85 -3.94 -9.68 4.73
N PRO A 86 -3.50 -10.84 4.18
CA PRO A 86 -3.66 -12.15 4.83
C PRO A 86 -2.93 -12.29 6.16
N ILE A 87 -1.84 -11.54 6.37
CA ILE A 87 -1.03 -11.57 7.59
C ILE A 87 -1.23 -10.30 8.42
N TYR A 88 -1.44 -9.16 7.76
CA TYR A 88 -1.57 -7.83 8.40
C TYR A 88 -2.96 -7.25 8.12
N PRO A 89 -4.03 -7.72 8.80
CA PRO A 89 -5.44 -7.44 8.43
C PRO A 89 -5.82 -5.97 8.52
N LYS A 90 -5.02 -5.15 9.18
CA LYS A 90 -5.21 -3.68 9.24
C LYS A 90 -4.83 -2.97 7.94
N VAL A 91 -4.01 -3.62 7.11
CA VAL A 91 -3.78 -3.20 5.74
C VAL A 91 -4.89 -3.78 4.88
N THR A 92 -5.74 -2.92 4.38
CA THR A 92 -6.86 -3.30 3.52
C THR A 92 -6.67 -2.69 2.14
N VAL A 93 -6.62 -3.55 1.12
CA VAL A 93 -6.64 -3.14 -0.28
C VAL A 93 -8.07 -3.24 -0.78
N TRP A 94 -8.60 -2.13 -1.27
CA TRP A 94 -9.96 -2.03 -1.75
C TRP A 94 -9.99 -2.10 -3.26
N ASP A 95 -10.66 -3.12 -3.80
CA ASP A 95 -10.99 -3.17 -5.23
C ASP A 95 -12.25 -2.34 -5.48
N LEU A 96 -12.09 -1.24 -6.20
CA LEU A 96 -13.19 -0.34 -6.49
C LEU A 96 -13.82 -0.68 -7.85
N PRO A 97 -15.14 -0.45 -8.02
CA PRO A 97 -15.82 -0.61 -9.31
C PRO A 97 -15.11 0.16 -10.41
N GLY A 98 -15.07 -0.40 -11.61
CA GLY A 98 -14.51 0.30 -12.77
C GLY A 98 -15.28 1.58 -13.09
N ILE A 99 -14.56 2.66 -13.35
CA ILE A 99 -15.16 3.88 -13.88
C ILE A 99 -15.54 3.62 -15.34
N GLY A 100 -16.75 3.97 -15.71
CA GLY A 100 -17.31 3.62 -17.01
C GLY A 100 -18.47 2.62 -16.92
N THR A 101 -18.52 1.85 -15.81
CA THR A 101 -19.66 1.00 -15.46
C THR A 101 -20.66 1.71 -14.55
N THR A 102 -20.22 2.77 -13.87
CA THR A 102 -21.08 3.61 -13.03
C THR A 102 -21.67 4.75 -13.85
N LYS A 103 -22.99 4.94 -13.75
CA LYS A 103 -23.71 6.07 -14.35
C LYS A 103 -23.38 7.43 -13.70
N PHE A 104 -22.36 7.46 -12.82
CA PHE A 104 -22.03 8.65 -12.04
C PHE A 104 -20.78 9.36 -12.58
N PRO A 105 -20.78 10.71 -12.62
CA PRO A 105 -19.57 11.50 -12.81
C PRO A 105 -18.50 11.17 -11.76
N ALA A 106 -17.21 11.35 -12.10
CA ALA A 106 -16.08 10.98 -11.23
C ALA A 106 -16.20 11.54 -9.79
N HIS A 107 -16.63 12.80 -9.63
CA HIS A 107 -16.80 13.40 -8.31
C HIS A 107 -17.91 12.75 -7.47
N GLN A 108 -19.02 12.34 -8.10
CA GLN A 108 -20.10 11.62 -7.40
C GLN A 108 -19.68 10.20 -7.05
N TYR A 109 -18.93 9.55 -7.95
CA TYR A 109 -18.37 8.24 -7.72
C TYR A 109 -17.46 8.23 -6.47
N LEU A 110 -16.52 9.16 -6.36
CA LEU A 110 -15.61 9.23 -5.21
C LEU A 110 -16.36 9.47 -3.89
N LYS A 111 -17.36 10.34 -3.88
CA LYS A 111 -18.23 10.54 -2.70
C LYS A 111 -19.01 9.28 -2.34
N HIS A 112 -19.55 8.58 -3.34
CA HIS A 112 -20.33 7.36 -3.12
C HIS A 112 -19.50 6.23 -2.50
N ILE A 113 -18.23 6.11 -2.85
CA ILE A 113 -17.32 5.10 -2.29
C ILE A 113 -16.74 5.48 -0.93
N GLY A 114 -17.00 6.71 -0.43
CA GLY A 114 -16.45 7.21 0.84
C GLY A 114 -14.94 7.41 0.75
N PHE A 115 -14.49 8.31 -0.14
CA PHE A 115 -13.07 8.53 -0.46
C PHE A 115 -12.22 8.92 0.76
N GLU A 116 -12.84 9.51 1.78
CA GLU A 116 -12.17 10.01 2.99
C GLU A 116 -11.42 8.90 3.74
N LYS A 117 -11.96 7.68 3.71
CA LYS A 117 -11.39 6.53 4.41
C LYS A 117 -10.08 6.01 3.81
N PHE A 118 -9.78 6.35 2.56
CA PHE A 118 -8.58 5.88 1.88
C PHE A 118 -7.38 6.78 2.13
N ASP A 119 -6.23 6.18 2.34
CA ASP A 119 -4.99 6.89 2.56
C ASP A 119 -4.41 7.41 1.24
N PHE A 120 -4.48 6.60 0.21
CA PHE A 120 -4.09 6.95 -1.16
C PHE A 120 -4.80 6.07 -2.18
N PHE A 121 -4.67 6.46 -3.45
CA PHE A 121 -5.28 5.78 -4.58
C PHE A 121 -4.22 5.22 -5.52
N ILE A 122 -4.51 4.06 -6.11
CA ILE A 122 -3.76 3.48 -7.22
C ILE A 122 -4.72 3.41 -8.42
N ILE A 123 -4.40 4.15 -9.48
CA ILE A 123 -5.18 4.16 -10.73
C ILE A 123 -4.51 3.16 -11.68
N VAL A 124 -5.19 2.03 -11.95
CA VAL A 124 -4.67 0.96 -12.81
C VAL A 124 -5.25 1.08 -14.22
N SER A 125 -4.37 1.21 -15.21
CA SER A 125 -4.69 1.17 -16.63
C SER A 125 -3.91 0.06 -17.35
N SER A 126 -4.51 -0.61 -18.35
CA SER A 126 -3.84 -1.69 -19.10
C SER A 126 -3.41 -1.29 -20.51
N ASP A 127 -4.04 -0.26 -21.06
CA ASP A 127 -3.84 0.20 -22.43
C ASP A 127 -3.54 1.70 -22.46
N ARG A 128 -4.02 2.40 -23.47
CA ARG A 128 -3.93 3.86 -23.53
C ARG A 128 -4.77 4.46 -22.42
N LEU A 129 -4.27 5.55 -21.85
CA LEU A 129 -5.02 6.39 -20.94
C LEU A 129 -6.37 6.78 -21.53
N ARG A 130 -7.42 6.61 -20.76
CA ARG A 130 -8.78 6.94 -21.17
C ARG A 130 -9.30 8.15 -20.40
N GLU A 131 -10.29 8.79 -20.95
CA GLU A 131 -10.88 10.02 -20.39
C GLU A 131 -11.29 9.86 -18.92
N ASN A 132 -11.77 8.68 -18.53
CA ASN A 132 -12.18 8.41 -17.17
C ASN A 132 -10.99 8.34 -16.20
N ASP A 133 -9.81 7.85 -16.62
CA ASP A 133 -8.61 7.80 -15.79
C ASP A 133 -8.17 9.23 -15.43
N PHE A 134 -8.23 10.15 -16.39
CA PHE A 134 -7.89 11.56 -16.16
C PHE A 134 -8.86 12.27 -15.24
N LYS A 135 -10.17 12.11 -15.49
CA LYS A 135 -11.21 12.71 -14.64
C LYS A 135 -11.06 12.24 -13.19
N LEU A 136 -10.72 10.96 -13.01
CA LEU A 136 -10.51 10.40 -11.70
C LEU A 136 -9.27 11.00 -11.02
N ALA A 137 -8.14 11.07 -11.74
CA ALA A 137 -6.92 11.67 -11.22
C ALA A 137 -7.15 13.12 -10.78
N GLN A 138 -7.82 13.91 -11.61
CA GLN A 138 -8.16 15.31 -11.29
C GLN A 138 -9.05 15.43 -10.05
N GLU A 139 -10.06 14.57 -9.92
CA GLU A 139 -10.95 14.62 -8.76
C GLU A 139 -10.24 14.17 -7.46
N ILE A 140 -9.37 13.16 -7.52
CA ILE A 140 -8.55 12.74 -6.38
C ILE A 140 -7.62 13.88 -5.95
N MET A 141 -6.97 14.57 -6.89
CA MET A 141 -6.14 15.74 -6.62
C MET A 141 -6.91 16.88 -5.95
N LYS A 142 -8.12 17.21 -6.47
CA LYS A 142 -9.01 18.23 -5.87
C LYS A 142 -9.38 17.93 -4.42
N MET A 143 -9.42 16.65 -4.06
CA MET A 143 -9.71 16.17 -2.71
C MET A 143 -8.47 16.13 -1.80
N GLY A 144 -7.31 16.57 -2.29
CA GLY A 144 -6.05 16.58 -1.54
C GLY A 144 -5.52 15.19 -1.21
N LYS A 145 -5.89 14.16 -1.99
CA LYS A 145 -5.40 12.79 -1.82
C LYS A 145 -4.29 12.48 -2.80
N ASN A 146 -3.33 11.68 -2.37
CA ASN A 146 -2.27 11.16 -3.24
C ASN A 146 -2.80 10.05 -4.13
N PHE A 147 -2.28 9.97 -5.35
CA PHE A 147 -2.49 8.83 -6.22
C PHE A 147 -1.22 8.45 -6.97
N TYR A 148 -1.15 7.19 -7.36
CA TYR A 148 -0.10 6.61 -8.19
C TYR A 148 -0.73 6.02 -9.44
N PHE A 149 -0.18 6.35 -10.60
CA PHE A 149 -0.66 5.82 -11.86
C PHE A 149 0.10 4.55 -12.22
N VAL A 150 -0.61 3.44 -12.34
CA VAL A 150 -0.03 2.13 -12.66
C VAL A 150 -0.47 1.68 -14.05
N ARG A 151 0.49 1.55 -14.96
CA ARG A 151 0.32 0.94 -16.26
C ARG A 151 0.61 -0.55 -16.13
N ALA A 152 -0.45 -1.34 -16.01
CA ALA A 152 -0.36 -2.80 -15.87
C ALA A 152 -0.22 -3.53 -17.23
N LYS A 153 -0.04 -4.85 -17.19
CA LYS A 153 0.10 -5.75 -18.36
C LYS A 153 1.28 -5.40 -19.28
N ILE A 154 2.36 -4.89 -18.71
CA ILE A 154 3.56 -4.53 -19.48
C ILE A 154 4.18 -5.74 -20.16
N ASP A 155 4.23 -6.88 -19.46
CA ASP A 155 4.61 -8.19 -19.99
C ASP A 155 3.91 -8.52 -21.32
N SER A 156 2.59 -8.40 -21.36
CA SER A 156 1.79 -8.65 -22.56
C SER A 156 2.03 -7.60 -23.65
N ASN A 157 2.24 -6.34 -23.28
CA ASN A 157 2.52 -5.27 -24.23
C ASN A 157 3.87 -5.46 -24.91
N LEU A 158 4.91 -5.82 -24.15
CA LEU A 158 6.26 -6.08 -24.69
C LEU A 158 6.26 -7.31 -25.60
N LEU A 159 5.61 -8.41 -25.18
CA LEU A 159 5.46 -9.59 -26.01
C LEU A 159 4.76 -9.28 -27.36
N SER A 160 3.74 -8.43 -27.33
CA SER A 160 3.04 -7.99 -28.54
C SER A 160 3.93 -7.11 -29.43
N ALA A 161 4.72 -6.21 -28.83
CA ALA A 161 5.66 -5.37 -29.56
C ALA A 161 6.78 -6.19 -30.21
N GLU A 162 7.36 -7.14 -29.49
CA GLU A 162 8.36 -8.06 -30.00
C GLU A 162 7.89 -8.83 -31.23
N LYS A 163 6.65 -9.34 -31.20
CA LYS A 163 6.07 -10.08 -32.33
C LYS A 163 5.68 -9.23 -33.52
N SER A 164 5.49 -7.92 -33.34
CA SER A 164 4.97 -7.02 -34.39
C SER A 164 6.01 -6.10 -35.00
N GLN A 165 7.15 -5.89 -34.34
CA GLN A 165 8.20 -4.96 -34.76
C GLN A 165 9.40 -5.71 -35.33
N LYS A 166 9.94 -5.24 -36.47
CA LYS A 166 11.15 -5.82 -37.08
C LYS A 166 12.41 -5.59 -36.26
N GLU A 167 12.50 -4.41 -35.64
CA GLU A 167 13.60 -4.01 -34.75
C GLU A 167 12.99 -3.71 -33.36
N TYR A 168 12.86 -4.74 -32.55
CA TYR A 168 12.34 -4.62 -31.20
C TYR A 168 13.46 -4.23 -30.23
N ASP A 169 13.18 -3.25 -29.40
CA ASP A 169 14.04 -2.81 -28.29
C ASP A 169 13.14 -2.60 -27.07
N GLU A 170 13.36 -3.41 -26.05
CA GLU A 170 12.53 -3.42 -24.83
C GLU A 170 12.62 -2.09 -24.10
N GLU A 171 13.83 -1.57 -23.88
CA GLU A 171 14.04 -0.31 -23.15
C GLU A 171 13.37 0.87 -23.82
N LYS A 172 13.54 1.01 -25.13
CA LYS A 172 12.87 2.06 -25.92
C LYS A 172 11.35 1.91 -25.89
N THR A 173 10.85 0.68 -25.90
CA THR A 173 9.41 0.41 -25.83
C THR A 173 8.85 0.81 -24.48
N LEU A 174 9.52 0.45 -23.39
CA LEU A 174 9.15 0.85 -22.03
C LEU A 174 9.17 2.37 -21.86
N GLN A 175 10.24 3.02 -22.33
CA GLN A 175 10.35 4.46 -22.27
C GLN A 175 9.20 5.15 -23.04
N LYS A 176 8.91 4.70 -24.26
CA LYS A 176 7.80 5.24 -25.07
C LYS A 176 6.44 5.07 -24.38
N ILE A 177 6.20 3.92 -23.74
CA ILE A 177 4.96 3.70 -22.99
C ILE A 177 4.86 4.69 -21.82
N ARG A 178 5.96 4.87 -21.08
CA ARG A 178 6.04 5.80 -19.95
C ARG A 178 5.80 7.25 -20.36
N GLU A 179 6.52 7.70 -21.39
CA GLU A 179 6.39 9.06 -21.93
C GLU A 179 4.97 9.35 -22.39
N ASN A 180 4.34 8.41 -23.10
CA ASN A 180 2.94 8.56 -23.53
C ASN A 180 1.97 8.69 -22.35
N CYS A 181 2.22 7.97 -21.25
CA CYS A 181 1.40 8.08 -20.05
C CYS A 181 1.61 9.43 -19.35
N ILE A 182 2.86 9.86 -19.18
CA ILE A 182 3.21 11.13 -18.54
C ILE A 182 2.62 12.28 -19.35
N GLN A 183 2.91 12.35 -20.65
CA GLN A 183 2.40 13.39 -21.52
C GLN A 183 0.87 13.48 -21.51
N GLY A 184 0.20 12.32 -21.60
CA GLY A 184 -1.27 12.29 -21.58
C GLY A 184 -1.87 12.80 -20.27
N LEU A 185 -1.22 12.59 -19.13
CA LEU A 185 -1.63 13.10 -17.83
C LEU A 185 -1.34 14.60 -17.70
N GLU A 186 -0.17 15.07 -18.14
CA GLU A 186 0.25 16.48 -18.09
C GLU A 186 -0.64 17.37 -18.97
N GLU A 187 -0.95 16.95 -20.20
CA GLU A 187 -1.85 17.64 -21.12
C GLU A 187 -3.25 17.90 -20.53
N ARG A 188 -3.62 17.11 -19.51
CA ARG A 188 -4.91 17.23 -18.80
C ARG A 188 -4.78 17.82 -17.38
N GLY A 189 -3.65 18.46 -17.10
CA GLY A 189 -3.44 19.25 -15.89
C GLY A 189 -3.05 18.42 -14.65
N VAL A 190 -2.59 17.19 -14.83
CA VAL A 190 -1.95 16.43 -13.74
C VAL A 190 -0.49 16.87 -13.66
N THR A 191 -0.14 17.54 -12.58
CA THR A 191 1.23 18.06 -12.40
C THR A 191 2.17 16.95 -11.91
N ALA A 192 3.31 16.78 -12.57
CA ALA A 192 4.35 15.82 -12.22
C ALA A 192 3.82 14.39 -11.91
N PRO A 193 3.11 13.74 -12.86
CA PRO A 193 2.47 12.46 -12.62
C PRO A 193 3.51 11.37 -12.36
N GLN A 194 3.28 10.58 -11.32
CA GLN A 194 4.09 9.40 -11.01
C GLN A 194 3.49 8.18 -11.75
N VAL A 195 4.20 7.69 -12.75
CA VAL A 195 3.78 6.58 -13.61
C VAL A 195 4.67 5.37 -13.38
N PHE A 196 4.05 4.23 -13.08
CA PHE A 196 4.74 2.96 -12.83
C PHE A 196 4.27 1.89 -13.81
N LEU A 197 5.23 1.33 -14.56
CA LEU A 197 5.00 0.23 -15.49
C LEU A 197 5.16 -1.09 -14.76
N VAL A 198 4.12 -1.96 -14.75
CA VAL A 198 4.16 -3.18 -13.95
C VAL A 198 3.63 -4.41 -14.68
N SER A 199 4.13 -5.59 -14.31
CA SER A 199 3.46 -6.87 -14.48
C SER A 199 2.82 -7.30 -13.16
N ASN A 200 1.57 -7.75 -13.19
CA ASN A 200 0.91 -8.29 -12.00
C ASN A 200 1.34 -9.74 -11.69
N PHE A 201 2.10 -10.37 -12.58
CA PHE A 201 2.56 -11.74 -12.45
C PHE A 201 4.05 -11.80 -12.07
N ASP A 202 4.85 -10.85 -12.56
CA ASP A 202 6.29 -10.79 -12.35
C ASP A 202 6.66 -9.52 -11.58
N LEU A 203 6.38 -9.50 -10.27
CA LEU A 203 6.50 -8.31 -9.42
C LEU A 203 7.95 -7.80 -9.24
N HIS A 204 8.95 -8.64 -9.50
CA HIS A 204 10.36 -8.27 -9.42
C HIS A 204 10.87 -7.55 -10.67
N LEU A 205 10.07 -7.56 -11.75
CA LEU A 205 10.38 -6.87 -12.99
C LEU A 205 9.74 -5.46 -13.00
N TYR A 206 10.27 -4.62 -13.85
CA TYR A 206 9.81 -3.26 -14.12
C TYR A 206 9.72 -2.38 -12.85
N ASP A 207 8.65 -1.58 -12.71
CA ASP A 207 8.58 -0.53 -11.69
C ASP A 207 7.82 -0.93 -10.40
N PHE A 208 7.42 -2.18 -10.23
CA PHE A 208 6.71 -2.57 -9.01
C PHE A 208 7.55 -2.33 -7.74
N PRO A 209 8.85 -2.63 -7.69
CA PRO A 209 9.71 -2.25 -6.56
C PRO A 209 9.75 -0.73 -6.32
N THR A 210 9.90 0.06 -7.38
CA THR A 210 9.93 1.52 -7.32
C THR A 210 8.59 2.10 -6.83
N LEU A 211 7.46 1.52 -7.25
CA LEU A 211 6.13 1.88 -6.74
C LEU A 211 6.06 1.66 -5.22
N GLN A 212 6.52 0.52 -4.73
CA GLN A 212 6.54 0.23 -3.29
C GLN A 212 7.38 1.25 -2.51
N GLU A 213 8.58 1.56 -2.97
CA GLU A 213 9.47 2.54 -2.35
C GLU A 213 8.89 3.96 -2.37
N THR A 214 8.20 4.30 -3.44
CA THR A 214 7.55 5.61 -3.56
C THR A 214 6.39 5.75 -2.59
N ILE A 215 5.51 4.76 -2.50
CA ILE A 215 4.39 4.76 -1.53
C ILE A 215 4.94 4.82 -0.09
N GLU A 216 5.97 4.04 0.21
CA GLU A 216 6.62 4.04 1.53
C GLU A 216 7.16 5.44 1.89
N ARG A 217 7.86 6.10 0.97
CA ARG A 217 8.40 7.45 1.18
C ARG A 217 7.32 8.49 1.42
N ASP A 218 6.22 8.41 0.66
CA ASP A 218 5.17 9.43 0.65
C ASP A 218 4.17 9.24 1.81
N LEU A 219 4.14 8.07 2.44
CA LEU A 219 3.30 7.82 3.61
C LEU A 219 3.83 8.50 4.88
N PRO A 220 2.92 8.97 5.75
CA PRO A 220 3.28 9.41 7.09
C PRO A 220 4.03 8.31 7.85
N SER A 221 5.00 8.68 8.69
CA SER A 221 5.87 7.74 9.39
C SER A 221 5.11 6.66 10.17
N HIS A 222 3.98 7.03 10.79
CA HIS A 222 3.16 6.10 11.58
C HIS A 222 2.43 5.02 10.75
N LYS A 223 2.33 5.15 9.42
CA LYS A 223 1.75 4.16 8.51
C LYS A 223 2.79 3.39 7.69
N ARG A 224 4.00 3.91 7.66
CA ARG A 224 5.09 3.36 6.86
C ARG A 224 5.46 1.94 7.29
N ASP A 225 5.64 1.71 8.58
CA ASP A 225 6.02 0.39 9.11
C ASP A 225 4.92 -0.64 8.83
N THR A 226 3.67 -0.25 8.98
CA THR A 226 2.51 -1.09 8.64
C THR A 226 2.52 -1.49 7.16
N LEU A 227 2.84 -0.55 6.27
CA LEU A 227 3.00 -0.85 4.84
C LEU A 227 4.18 -1.80 4.59
N ILE A 228 5.37 -1.49 5.12
CA ILE A 228 6.60 -2.28 4.93
C ILE A 228 6.34 -3.75 5.27
N LEU A 229 5.69 -4.02 6.40
CA LEU A 229 5.37 -5.38 6.82
C LEU A 229 4.44 -6.09 5.85
N ALA A 230 3.47 -5.38 5.28
CA ALA A 230 2.46 -5.94 4.37
C ALA A 230 2.95 -6.14 2.92
N LEU A 231 3.96 -5.41 2.46
CA LEU A 231 4.45 -5.51 1.08
C LEU A 231 4.95 -6.92 0.74
N PRO A 232 4.75 -7.45 -0.48
CA PRO A 232 5.32 -8.73 -0.90
C PRO A 232 6.85 -8.71 -0.91
N ASN A 233 7.49 -9.85 -0.61
CA ASN A 233 8.94 -10.00 -0.55
C ASN A 233 9.54 -10.20 -1.94
N ILE A 234 9.59 -9.14 -2.75
CA ILE A 234 10.04 -9.19 -4.14
C ILE A 234 11.52 -8.83 -4.34
N CYS A 235 12.15 -8.20 -3.34
CA CYS A 235 13.56 -7.85 -3.39
C CYS A 235 14.22 -7.93 -2.00
N SER A 236 15.55 -8.04 -2.00
CA SER A 236 16.33 -8.13 -0.75
C SER A 236 16.20 -6.87 0.13
N SER A 237 15.98 -5.68 -0.47
CA SER A 237 15.76 -4.43 0.27
C SER A 237 14.49 -4.50 1.10
N ASN A 238 13.38 -5.03 0.57
CA ASN A 238 12.12 -5.19 1.31
C ASN A 238 12.29 -6.12 2.51
N ILE A 239 13.03 -7.23 2.33
CA ILE A 239 13.30 -8.17 3.42
C ILE A 239 14.15 -7.50 4.53
N LYS A 240 15.14 -6.69 4.16
CA LYS A 240 15.96 -5.94 5.12
C LYS A 240 15.11 -4.93 5.91
N LYS A 241 14.29 -4.14 5.23
CA LYS A 241 13.38 -3.17 5.87
C LYS A 241 12.41 -3.85 6.83
N LYS A 242 11.78 -4.96 6.43
CA LYS A 242 10.91 -5.76 7.32
C LYS A 242 11.65 -6.25 8.55
N LYS A 243 12.87 -6.75 8.37
CA LYS A 243 13.71 -7.20 9.48
C LYS A 243 14.01 -6.08 10.47
N GLU A 244 14.24 -4.86 10.00
CA GLU A 244 14.48 -3.69 10.84
C GLU A 244 13.23 -3.32 11.65
N VAL A 245 12.07 -3.24 10.98
CA VAL A 245 10.78 -2.97 11.64
C VAL A 245 10.47 -4.03 12.69
N LEU A 246 10.60 -5.32 12.36
CA LEU A 246 10.36 -6.42 13.32
C LEU A 246 11.34 -6.39 14.50
N ARG A 247 12.61 -6.06 14.25
CA ARG A 247 13.61 -5.93 15.34
C ARG A 247 13.27 -4.79 16.29
N SER A 248 12.79 -3.66 15.76
CA SER A 248 12.34 -2.55 16.59
C SER A 248 11.15 -2.98 17.46
N GLN A 249 10.14 -3.61 16.88
CA GLN A 249 8.99 -4.12 17.64
C GLN A 249 9.41 -5.11 18.74
N ILE A 250 10.30 -6.07 18.43
CA ILE A 250 10.83 -7.03 19.41
C ILE A 250 11.52 -6.31 20.58
N LYS A 251 12.31 -5.26 20.33
CA LYS A 251 12.97 -4.49 21.41
C LYS A 251 11.93 -3.84 22.34
N PHE A 252 10.86 -3.25 21.79
CA PHE A 252 9.79 -2.66 22.61
C PHE A 252 9.03 -3.72 23.41
N HIS A 253 8.71 -4.86 22.82
CA HIS A 253 8.09 -5.98 23.54
C HIS A 253 8.98 -6.50 24.66
N ALA A 254 10.26 -6.72 24.39
CA ALA A 254 11.22 -7.18 25.40
C ALA A 254 11.37 -6.17 26.55
N PHE A 255 11.46 -4.88 26.23
CA PHE A 255 11.51 -3.81 27.22
C PHE A 255 10.24 -3.78 28.06
N THR A 256 9.07 -3.83 27.45
CA THR A 256 7.77 -3.84 28.14
C THR A 256 7.67 -5.04 29.09
N SER A 257 8.01 -6.24 28.62
CA SER A 257 7.97 -7.45 29.43
C SER A 257 8.94 -7.36 30.63
N ALA A 258 10.16 -6.85 30.45
CA ALA A 258 11.14 -6.67 31.48
C ALA A 258 10.69 -5.65 32.54
N THR A 259 10.13 -4.50 32.14
CA THR A 259 9.64 -3.46 33.05
C THR A 259 8.40 -3.91 33.82
N VAL A 260 7.47 -4.61 33.17
CA VAL A 260 6.29 -5.19 33.86
C VAL A 260 6.68 -6.27 34.86
N ALA A 261 7.64 -7.13 34.51
CA ALA A 261 8.15 -8.16 35.44
C ALA A 261 8.87 -7.58 36.67
N ALA A 262 9.44 -6.38 36.55
CA ALA A 262 10.11 -5.68 37.65
C ALA A 262 9.12 -4.94 38.57
N LEU A 263 7.86 -4.78 38.20
CA LEU A 263 6.84 -4.11 39.01
C LEU A 263 6.34 -5.07 40.10
N PRO A 264 6.29 -4.67 41.38
CA PRO A 264 5.84 -5.51 42.49
C PRO A 264 4.30 -5.63 42.57
N ILE A 265 3.63 -5.81 41.44
CA ILE A 265 2.16 -5.90 41.35
C ILE A 265 1.79 -7.35 41.01
N PRO A 266 1.14 -8.11 41.97
CA PRO A 266 0.71 -9.47 41.71
C PRO A 266 -0.28 -9.52 40.50
N GLY A 267 0.02 -10.38 39.51
CA GLY A 267 -0.85 -10.62 38.33
C GLY A 267 -0.50 -9.85 37.08
N LEU A 268 0.36 -8.82 37.08
CA LEU A 268 0.69 -8.04 35.86
C LEU A 268 1.66 -8.79 34.94
N SER A 269 2.54 -9.64 35.47
CA SER A 269 3.45 -10.48 34.69
C SER A 269 2.69 -11.48 33.78
N ILE A 270 1.58 -12.03 34.27
CA ILE A 270 0.75 -13.00 33.54
C ILE A 270 0.01 -12.34 32.35
N ALA A 271 -0.38 -11.06 32.52
CA ALA A 271 -1.08 -10.34 31.45
C ALA A 271 -0.16 -9.89 30.30
N ALA A 272 1.13 -9.67 30.57
CA ALA A 272 2.12 -9.31 29.55
C ALA A 272 2.48 -10.50 28.65
N ASP A 273 2.57 -11.72 29.22
CA ASP A 273 2.91 -12.94 28.49
C ASP A 273 1.74 -13.46 27.62
N LEU A 274 0.48 -13.17 28.00
CA LEU A 274 -0.72 -13.56 27.23
C LEU A 274 -0.99 -12.67 26.01
N GLY A 275 -0.35 -11.51 25.90
CA GLY A 275 -0.45 -10.59 24.75
C GLY A 275 0.46 -10.95 23.57
N LEU A 276 1.25 -12.03 23.68
CA LEU A 276 2.23 -12.49 22.69
C LEU A 276 1.72 -13.67 21.82
N GLN A 277 0.42 -13.95 21.81
CA GLN A 277 -0.19 -14.96 20.93
C GLN A 277 -0.80 -14.36 19.68
#